data_111d57c56342d0ac354101969c8a4790
#
_entry.id   111d57c56342d0ac354101969c8a4790
#
_cell.length_a   1.000
_cell.length_b   1.000
_cell.length_c   1.000
_cell.angle_alpha   90.00
_cell.angle_beta   90.00
_cell.angle_gamma   90.00
#
_symmetry.space_group_name_H-M   'P 1'
#
loop_
_entity.id
_entity.type
_entity.pdbx_description
1 polymer ?
#
loop_
_entity_poly.entity_id
_entity_poly.type
_entity_poly.pdbx_seq_one_letter_code
_entity_poly.pdbx_strand_id
1 'polypeptide(L)'
;MMQQGDQFIMADKLNAKNVAKKRHIAKAVVDYLIYVESNFRRALDIASEATHNTNYEDWWWKSRIGKCQFKMGMIKDAEKQFVSSLKNQQMIVTQIELAKVAIRLDQP
;
A
#
# COMPACT_ATOMS: atom_id res chain seq x y z
N MET A 1 -21.14 20.08 -1.84
CA MET A 1 -19.94 20.61 -2.51
C MET A 1 -18.80 19.62 -2.38
N MET A 2 -18.15 19.35 -3.48
CA MET A 2 -17.01 18.45 -3.46
C MET A 2 -15.85 19.12 -2.72
N GLN A 3 -15.27 18.43 -1.78
CA GLN A 3 -14.14 18.93 -1.03
C GLN A 3 -12.87 18.88 -1.88
N GLN A 4 -11.92 19.72 -1.54
CA GLN A 4 -10.67 19.76 -2.27
C GLN A 4 -9.95 18.40 -2.25
N GLY A 5 -10.01 17.69 -1.13
CA GLY A 5 -9.44 16.38 -1.04
C GLY A 5 -10.11 15.38 -1.97
N ASP A 6 -11.42 15.46 -2.08
CA ASP A 6 -12.16 14.58 -2.98
C ASP A 6 -11.81 14.87 -4.43
N GLN A 7 -11.69 16.13 -4.79
CA GLN A 7 -11.28 16.49 -6.15
C GLN A 7 -9.88 15.97 -6.46
N PHE A 8 -8.97 16.11 -5.50
CA PHE A 8 -7.61 15.61 -5.66
C PHE A 8 -7.60 14.11 -5.90
N ILE A 9 -8.33 13.36 -5.09
CA ILE A 9 -8.37 11.91 -5.18
C ILE A 9 -9.04 11.45 -6.47
N MET A 10 -10.12 12.11 -6.87
CA MET A 10 -10.83 11.73 -8.09
C MET A 10 -10.05 12.06 -9.35
N ALA A 11 -9.42 13.23 -9.38
CA ALA A 11 -8.57 13.60 -10.50
C ALA A 11 -7.37 12.67 -10.59
N ASP A 12 -6.97 12.14 -9.48
CA ASP A 12 -5.74 11.41 -9.34
C ASP A 12 -5.76 10.04 -9.95
N LYS A 13 -6.92 9.56 -10.32
CA LYS A 13 -6.99 8.35 -11.11
C LYS A 13 -6.14 8.47 -12.37
N LEU A 14 -6.06 9.69 -12.91
CA LEU A 14 -5.25 9.99 -14.08
C LEU A 14 -3.84 10.42 -13.72
N ASN A 15 -3.61 10.73 -12.43
CA ASN A 15 -2.36 11.33 -11.97
C ASN A 15 -1.63 10.49 -10.92
N ALA A 16 -1.98 9.22 -10.78
CA ALA A 16 -1.35 8.35 -9.80
C ALA A 16 0.18 8.38 -9.92
N LYS A 17 0.69 8.41 -11.15
CA LYS A 17 2.13 8.47 -11.39
C LYS A 17 2.74 9.77 -10.87
N ASN A 18 2.03 10.88 -11.03
CA ASN A 18 2.52 12.17 -10.56
C ASN A 18 2.53 12.23 -9.03
N VAL A 19 1.48 11.71 -8.39
CA VAL A 19 1.42 11.63 -6.92
C VAL A 19 2.54 10.75 -6.40
N ALA A 20 2.77 9.61 -7.03
CA ALA A 20 3.79 8.66 -6.61
C ALA A 20 5.19 9.28 -6.65
N LYS A 21 5.44 10.24 -7.53
CA LYS A 21 6.73 10.91 -7.63
C LYS A 21 6.98 11.87 -6.48
N LYS A 22 5.93 12.34 -5.80
CA LYS A 22 6.05 13.29 -4.70
C LYS A 22 6.07 12.53 -3.38
N ARG A 23 7.24 12.09 -2.97
CA ARG A 23 7.45 11.13 -1.90
C ARG A 23 6.63 11.38 -0.63
N HIS A 24 6.68 12.60 -0.10
CA HIS A 24 5.98 12.94 1.15
C HIS A 24 4.48 12.90 0.97
N ILE A 25 4.01 13.46 -0.13
CA ILE A 25 2.59 13.51 -0.43
C ILE A 25 2.05 12.11 -0.69
N ALA A 26 2.81 11.31 -1.43
CA ALA A 26 2.39 9.96 -1.79
C ALA A 26 2.14 9.11 -0.56
N LYS A 27 3.04 9.14 0.43
CA LYS A 27 2.87 8.36 1.65
C LYS A 27 1.63 8.82 2.43
N ALA A 28 1.43 10.11 2.55
CA ALA A 28 0.27 10.66 3.24
C ALA A 28 -1.03 10.28 2.53
N VAL A 29 -1.04 10.37 1.20
CA VAL A 29 -2.23 10.02 0.41
C VAL A 29 -2.56 8.54 0.53
N VAL A 30 -1.55 7.68 0.44
CA VAL A 30 -1.77 6.24 0.56
C VAL A 30 -2.34 5.89 1.93
N ASP A 31 -1.78 6.45 3.01
CA ASP A 31 -2.29 6.18 4.35
C ASP A 31 -3.71 6.71 4.53
N TYR A 32 -4.01 7.88 3.99
CA TYR A 32 -5.37 8.41 4.01
C TYR A 32 -6.34 7.47 3.30
N LEU A 33 -5.97 6.99 2.13
CA LEU A 33 -6.82 6.08 1.36
C LEU A 33 -7.06 4.76 2.10
N ILE A 34 -6.03 4.24 2.79
CA ILE A 34 -6.15 2.99 3.53
C ILE A 34 -6.98 3.19 4.81
N TYR A 35 -6.62 4.16 5.64
CA TYR A 35 -7.13 4.23 7.01
C TYR A 35 -8.37 5.09 7.15
N VAL A 36 -8.60 6.03 6.25
CA VAL A 36 -9.76 6.93 6.33
C VAL A 36 -10.83 6.51 5.35
N GLU A 37 -10.47 6.29 4.09
CA GLU A 37 -11.45 5.99 3.05
C GLU A 37 -11.63 4.51 2.77
N SER A 38 -10.73 3.67 3.25
CA SER A 38 -10.73 2.24 2.92
C SER A 38 -10.72 1.98 1.43
N ASN A 39 -10.10 2.88 0.68
CA ASN A 39 -9.98 2.75 -0.78
C ASN A 39 -8.68 2.04 -1.13
N PHE A 40 -8.69 0.72 -0.91
CA PHE A 40 -7.47 -0.09 -1.04
C PHE A 40 -7.00 -0.17 -2.48
N ARG A 41 -7.91 -0.14 -3.44
CA ARG A 41 -7.55 -0.24 -4.85
C ARG A 41 -6.74 0.97 -5.29
N ARG A 42 -7.21 2.17 -4.96
CA ARG A 42 -6.49 3.38 -5.32
C ARG A 42 -5.16 3.50 -4.57
N ALA A 43 -5.17 3.12 -3.29
CA ALA A 43 -3.94 3.10 -2.51
C ALA A 43 -2.93 2.16 -3.14
N LEU A 44 -3.37 0.98 -3.59
CA LEU A 44 -2.51 0.01 -4.25
C LEU A 44 -1.91 0.58 -5.54
N ASP A 45 -2.69 1.28 -6.34
CA ASP A 45 -2.21 1.85 -7.59
C ASP A 45 -1.08 2.85 -7.34
N ILE A 46 -1.26 3.75 -6.36
CA ILE A 46 -0.24 4.75 -6.03
C ILE A 46 0.99 4.07 -5.45
N ALA A 47 0.80 3.14 -4.52
CA ALA A 47 1.92 2.45 -3.88
C ALA A 47 2.72 1.63 -4.89
N SER A 48 2.07 1.03 -5.87
CA SER A 48 2.74 0.25 -6.90
C SER A 48 3.62 1.13 -7.78
N GLU A 49 3.14 2.31 -8.15
CA GLU A 49 3.96 3.26 -8.91
C GLU A 49 5.12 3.79 -8.07
N ALA A 50 4.87 4.07 -6.80
CA ALA A 50 5.91 4.59 -5.91
C ALA A 50 7.02 3.55 -5.68
N THR A 51 6.65 2.29 -5.48
CA THR A 51 7.66 1.26 -5.28
C THR A 51 8.50 1.05 -6.54
N HIS A 52 7.87 1.18 -7.72
CA HIS A 52 8.62 1.14 -8.97
C HIS A 52 9.64 2.29 -9.03
N ASN A 53 9.24 3.49 -8.61
CA ASN A 53 10.12 4.66 -8.63
C ASN A 53 11.29 4.53 -7.66
N THR A 54 11.19 3.68 -6.64
CA THR A 54 12.28 3.43 -5.69
C THR A 54 13.04 2.13 -5.99
N ASN A 55 12.87 1.59 -7.20
CA ASN A 55 13.50 0.34 -7.61
C ASN A 55 13.20 -0.82 -6.67
N TYR A 56 12.00 -0.82 -6.08
CA TYR A 56 11.54 -1.88 -5.19
C TYR A 56 12.43 -2.07 -3.96
N GLU A 57 13.08 -1.01 -3.51
CA GLU A 57 13.99 -1.07 -2.37
C GLU A 57 13.45 -0.46 -1.09
N ASP A 58 12.27 0.15 -1.14
CA ASP A 58 11.65 0.78 0.02
C ASP A 58 10.66 -0.18 0.67
N TRP A 59 11.00 -0.63 1.89
CA TRP A 59 10.14 -1.56 2.64
C TRP A 59 8.76 -0.98 2.90
N TRP A 60 8.66 0.33 3.05
CA TRP A 60 7.41 1.00 3.41
C TRP A 60 6.34 0.77 2.32
N TRP A 61 6.72 0.97 1.06
CA TRP A 61 5.80 0.78 -0.06
C TRP A 61 5.35 -0.67 -0.17
N LYS A 62 6.26 -1.60 -0.02
CA LYS A 62 5.92 -3.02 -0.08
C LYS A 62 4.97 -3.40 1.06
N SER A 63 5.19 -2.87 2.24
CA SER A 63 4.32 -3.11 3.38
C SER A 63 2.91 -2.58 3.11
N ARG A 64 2.78 -1.39 2.53
CA ARG A 64 1.46 -0.82 2.20
C ARG A 64 0.77 -1.58 1.08
N ILE A 65 1.52 -2.02 0.07
CA ILE A 65 0.97 -2.86 -0.99
C ILE A 65 0.42 -4.15 -0.39
N GLY A 66 1.19 -4.81 0.46
CA GLY A 66 0.75 -6.02 1.13
C GLY A 66 -0.52 -5.80 1.95
N LYS A 67 -0.60 -4.67 2.65
CA LYS A 67 -1.78 -4.34 3.45
C LYS A 67 -3.02 -4.18 2.56
N CYS A 68 -2.89 -3.49 1.45
CA CYS A 68 -4.00 -3.33 0.51
C CYS A 68 -4.43 -4.68 -0.06
N GLN A 69 -3.48 -5.50 -0.46
CA GLN A 69 -3.78 -6.82 -1.00
C GLN A 69 -4.47 -7.71 0.03
N PHE A 70 -4.00 -7.68 1.28
CA PHE A 70 -4.64 -8.44 2.36
C PHE A 70 -6.09 -8.02 2.53
N LYS A 71 -6.35 -6.71 2.57
CA LYS A 71 -7.71 -6.19 2.74
C LYS A 71 -8.61 -6.51 1.56
N MET A 72 -8.05 -6.68 0.38
CA MET A 72 -8.81 -7.06 -0.81
C MET A 72 -8.92 -8.57 -1.01
N GLY A 73 -8.44 -9.36 -0.05
CA GLY A 73 -8.52 -10.82 -0.12
C GLY A 73 -7.42 -11.49 -0.94
N MET A 74 -6.45 -10.73 -1.40
CA MET A 74 -5.31 -11.26 -2.17
C MET A 74 -4.21 -11.72 -1.21
N ILE A 75 -4.50 -12.78 -0.46
CA ILE A 75 -3.70 -13.15 0.73
C ILE A 75 -2.30 -13.62 0.35
N LYS A 76 -2.17 -14.45 -0.68
CA LYS A 76 -0.85 -14.94 -1.08
C LYS A 76 0.01 -13.85 -1.70
N ASP A 77 -0.60 -12.92 -2.41
CA ASP A 77 0.13 -11.77 -2.93
C ASP A 77 0.62 -10.87 -1.80
N ALA A 78 -0.23 -10.68 -0.77
CA ALA A 78 0.15 -9.94 0.42
C ALA A 78 1.35 -10.59 1.12
N GLU A 79 1.34 -11.92 1.24
CA GLU A 79 2.45 -12.65 1.84
C GLU A 79 3.76 -12.33 1.12
N LYS A 80 3.75 -12.38 -0.20
CA LYS A 80 4.95 -12.10 -1.00
C LYS A 80 5.46 -10.69 -0.76
N GLN A 81 4.55 -9.72 -0.67
CA GLN A 81 4.95 -8.33 -0.44
C GLN A 81 5.55 -8.14 0.95
N PHE A 82 4.95 -8.74 1.98
CA PHE A 82 5.50 -8.62 3.33
C PHE A 82 6.86 -9.31 3.45
N VAL A 83 7.03 -10.47 2.85
CA VAL A 83 8.32 -11.14 2.83
C VAL A 83 9.37 -10.28 2.13
N SER A 84 9.01 -9.70 0.99
CA SER A 84 9.91 -8.81 0.25
C SER A 84 10.25 -7.56 1.05
N SER A 85 9.25 -6.99 1.75
CA SER A 85 9.47 -5.84 2.62
C SER A 85 10.48 -6.15 3.72
N LEU A 86 10.37 -7.32 4.35
CA LEU A 86 11.27 -7.73 5.41
C LEU A 86 12.69 -7.96 4.91
N LYS A 87 12.87 -8.31 3.65
CA LYS A 87 14.20 -8.40 3.05
C LYS A 87 14.88 -7.04 2.93
N ASN A 88 14.10 -5.98 2.74
CA ASN A 88 14.63 -4.63 2.73
C ASN A 88 14.96 -4.15 4.15
N GLN A 89 14.06 -4.38 5.09
CA GLN A 89 14.23 -3.96 6.47
C GLN A 89 13.32 -4.77 7.39
N GLN A 90 13.89 -5.27 8.49
CA GLN A 90 13.17 -6.10 9.47
C GLN A 90 12.34 -5.21 10.39
N MET A 91 11.16 -4.83 9.96
CA MET A 91 10.25 -3.99 10.75
C MET A 91 9.26 -4.86 11.51
N ILE A 92 9.09 -4.56 12.80
CA ILE A 92 8.17 -5.32 13.66
C ILE A 92 6.73 -5.23 13.12
N VAL A 93 6.33 -4.07 12.67
CA VAL A 93 4.99 -3.87 12.10
C VAL A 93 4.75 -4.81 10.91
N THR A 94 5.76 -5.00 10.06
CA THR A 94 5.65 -5.89 8.91
C THR A 94 5.62 -7.35 9.34
N GLN A 95 6.38 -7.69 10.39
CA GLN A 95 6.36 -9.04 10.95
C GLN A 95 4.98 -9.39 11.50
N ILE A 96 4.33 -8.45 12.17
CA ILE A 96 2.97 -8.63 12.68
C ILE A 96 1.98 -8.84 11.52
N GLU A 97 2.10 -8.04 10.47
CA GLU A 97 1.22 -8.21 9.31
C GLU A 97 1.43 -9.57 8.64
N LEU A 98 2.67 -10.03 8.56
CA LEU A 98 2.95 -11.34 8.00
C LEU A 98 2.38 -12.46 8.89
N ALA A 99 2.42 -12.30 10.20
CA ALA A 99 1.80 -13.26 11.12
C ALA A 99 0.28 -13.33 10.90
N LYS A 100 -0.37 -12.21 10.66
CA LYS A 100 -1.80 -12.18 10.33
C LYS A 100 -2.09 -12.96 9.04
N VAL A 101 -1.23 -12.81 8.05
CA VAL A 101 -1.35 -13.55 6.80
C VAL A 101 -1.23 -15.07 7.06
N ALA A 102 -0.26 -15.47 7.86
CA ALA A 102 -0.06 -16.88 8.18
C ALA A 102 -1.30 -17.47 8.86
N ILE A 103 -1.88 -16.74 9.80
CA ILE A 103 -3.12 -17.16 10.47
C ILE A 103 -4.24 -17.33 9.45
N ARG A 104 -4.36 -16.37 8.55
CA ARG A 104 -5.42 -16.39 7.53
C ARG A 104 -5.26 -17.57 6.58
N LEU A 105 -4.02 -17.89 6.19
CA LEU A 105 -3.75 -18.99 5.27
C LEU A 105 -4.02 -20.36 5.92
N ASP A 106 -3.90 -20.45 7.24
CA ASP A 106 -4.13 -21.69 7.96
C ASP A 106 -5.62 -21.93 8.28
N GLN A 107 -6.49 -20.94 8.05
CA GLN A 107 -7.90 -21.11 8.30
C GLN A 107 -8.55 -21.94 7.20
N PRO A 108 -9.41 -22.89 7.59
CA PRO A 108 -10.12 -23.71 6.61
C PRO A 108 -11.11 -22.89 5.79
#